data_867eae961574dde6aea7da7c51e174a6
#
_entry.id   867eae961574dde6aea7da7c51e174a6
#
_cell.length_a   1.000
_cell.length_b   1.000
_cell.length_c   1.000
_cell.angle_alpha   90.00
_cell.angle_beta   90.00
_cell.angle_gamma   90.00
#
_symmetry.space_group_name_H-M   'P 1'
#
loop_
_entity.id
_entity.type
_entity.pdbx_description
1 polymer ?
#
loop_
_entity_poly.entity_id
_entity_poly.type
_entity_poly.pdbx_seq_one_letter_code
_entity_poly.pdbx_strand_id
1 'polypeptide(L)'
;IYQAYQKGYIRAGWNMVCECIKTVLQIAVLLLTGNFILYLAVQQVVQFLPNIIVSRMVDKEFPYLKECRELPEKEERNGILKNIGAMSMHKLATVIVRNTDSLLMSSFIGLATVGLYSNYRLVLNALNNLLNKFATAFSGSVGNFAALENSDRLYRVYKEMDFLFFVQSAYLTGGLMMLFNPLIALLFGGEYCFPMTTVVIIVTEFY
;
A
#
# COMPACT_ATOMS: atom_id res chain seq x y z
N ILE A 1 -10.40 7.18 13.78
CA ILE A 1 -10.91 8.46 14.29
C ILE A 1 -10.40 9.61 13.43
N TYR A 2 -9.10 9.91 13.30
CA TYR A 2 -8.59 11.00 12.47
C TYR A 2 -9.03 10.92 11.00
N GLN A 3 -9.21 9.72 10.45
CA GLN A 3 -9.76 9.56 9.09
C GLN A 3 -11.23 9.97 9.01
N ALA A 4 -12.03 9.60 10.02
CA ALA A 4 -13.45 9.98 10.08
C ALA A 4 -13.64 11.51 10.22
N TYR A 5 -12.73 12.18 10.93
CA TYR A 5 -12.72 13.65 11.06
C TYR A 5 -11.96 14.38 9.96
N GLN A 6 -11.62 13.71 8.85
CA GLN A 6 -10.84 14.24 7.72
C GLN A 6 -9.46 14.82 8.10
N LYS A 7 -8.97 14.50 9.30
CA LYS A 7 -7.63 14.86 9.80
C LYS A 7 -6.58 13.79 9.51
N GLY A 8 -6.72 13.04 8.43
CA GLY A 8 -5.79 11.98 8.04
C GLY A 8 -4.36 12.44 7.83
N TYR A 9 -4.16 13.73 7.52
CA TYR A 9 -2.83 14.33 7.35
C TYR A 9 -1.96 14.28 8.61
N ILE A 10 -2.56 14.31 9.81
CA ILE A 10 -1.83 14.20 11.09
C ILE A 10 -1.16 12.82 11.17
N ARG A 11 -1.90 11.76 10.88
CA ARG A 11 -1.37 10.39 10.85
C ARG A 11 -0.31 10.23 9.77
N ALA A 12 -0.56 10.79 8.59
CA ALA A 12 0.41 10.74 7.48
C ALA A 12 1.72 11.45 7.83
N GLY A 13 1.65 12.61 8.49
CA GLY A 13 2.83 13.35 8.94
C GLY A 13 3.65 12.56 9.95
N TRP A 14 3.03 12.00 10.99
CA TRP A 14 3.75 11.17 11.98
C TRP A 14 4.32 9.90 11.38
N ASN A 15 3.60 9.25 10.46
CA ASN A 15 4.13 8.11 9.73
C ASN A 15 5.39 8.49 8.94
N MET A 16 5.39 9.62 8.24
CA MET A 16 6.55 10.10 7.48
C MET A 16 7.75 10.36 8.39
N VAL A 17 7.56 11.04 9.51
CA VAL A 17 8.65 11.30 10.49
C VAL A 17 9.21 9.98 11.03
N CYS A 18 8.35 9.06 11.44
CA CYS A 18 8.79 7.77 11.96
C CYS A 18 9.49 6.91 10.88
N GLU A 19 9.06 6.96 9.62
CA GLU A 19 9.75 6.31 8.52
C GLU A 19 11.15 6.88 8.27
N CYS A 20 11.32 8.20 8.33
CA CYS A 20 12.64 8.82 8.25
C CYS A 20 13.54 8.36 9.40
N ILE A 21 13.05 8.39 10.63
CA ILE A 21 13.80 7.91 11.80
C ILE A 21 14.17 6.44 11.65
N LYS A 22 13.22 5.60 11.22
CA LYS A 22 13.43 4.18 10.95
C LYS A 22 14.56 3.97 9.95
N THR A 23 14.52 4.67 8.83
CA THR A 23 15.52 4.54 7.75
C THR A 23 16.92 4.91 8.26
N VAL A 24 17.04 6.02 9.00
CA VAL A 24 18.33 6.45 9.56
C VAL A 24 18.86 5.41 10.56
N LEU A 25 18.00 4.91 11.46
CA LEU A 25 18.38 3.87 12.42
C LEU A 25 18.80 2.57 11.74
N GLN A 26 18.08 2.16 10.70
CA GLN A 26 18.39 0.95 9.92
C GLN A 26 19.76 1.06 9.24
N ILE A 27 20.05 2.20 8.60
CA ILE A 27 21.35 2.45 7.97
C ILE A 27 22.45 2.44 9.04
N ALA A 28 22.26 3.12 10.16
CA ALA A 28 23.22 3.15 11.24
C ALA A 28 23.51 1.74 11.80
N VAL A 29 22.47 0.96 12.08
CA VAL A 29 22.61 -0.43 12.57
C VAL A 29 23.34 -1.30 11.55
N LEU A 30 23.01 -1.18 10.28
CA LEU A 30 23.67 -1.99 9.25
C LEU A 30 25.16 -1.63 9.10
N LEU A 31 25.50 -0.35 9.11
CA LEU A 31 26.89 0.12 9.01
C LEU A 31 27.73 -0.23 10.26
N LEU A 32 27.12 -0.19 11.45
CA LEU A 32 27.84 -0.42 12.71
C LEU A 32 27.97 -1.91 13.04
N THR A 33 26.96 -2.70 12.74
CA THR A 33 26.92 -4.11 13.20
C THR A 33 27.00 -5.14 12.07
N GLY A 34 26.68 -4.76 10.82
CA GLY A 34 26.59 -5.70 9.71
C GLY A 34 25.53 -6.82 9.91
N ASN A 35 24.74 -6.75 10.98
CA ASN A 35 23.83 -7.81 11.36
C ASN A 35 22.42 -7.55 10.84
N PHE A 36 22.00 -8.39 9.87
CA PHE A 36 20.69 -8.29 9.24
C PHE A 36 19.52 -8.57 10.21
N ILE A 37 19.72 -9.40 11.24
CA ILE A 37 18.68 -9.69 12.25
C ILE A 37 18.37 -8.45 13.08
N LEU A 38 19.41 -7.70 13.50
CA LEU A 38 19.23 -6.44 14.20
C LEU A 38 18.52 -5.38 13.33
N TYR A 39 18.88 -5.31 12.06
CA TYR A 39 18.20 -4.46 11.09
C TYR A 39 16.69 -4.76 11.05
N LEU A 40 16.29 -6.04 10.94
CA LEU A 40 14.89 -6.45 10.95
C LEU A 40 14.19 -6.16 12.29
N ALA A 41 14.87 -6.37 13.42
CA ALA A 41 14.33 -6.09 14.74
C ALA A 41 14.02 -4.58 14.91
N VAL A 42 14.93 -3.72 14.51
CA VAL A 42 14.72 -2.26 14.51
C VAL A 42 13.54 -1.87 13.62
N GLN A 43 13.42 -2.47 12.44
CA GLN A 43 12.29 -2.24 11.55
C GLN A 43 10.97 -2.51 12.25
N GLN A 44 10.84 -3.66 12.90
CA GLN A 44 9.60 -4.06 13.57
C GLN A 44 9.27 -3.15 14.76
N VAL A 45 10.24 -2.85 15.61
CA VAL A 45 10.05 -2.00 16.81
C VAL A 45 9.61 -0.59 16.42
N VAL A 46 10.32 0.03 15.47
CA VAL A 46 10.03 1.42 15.07
C VAL A 46 8.68 1.53 14.33
N GLN A 47 8.23 0.47 13.66
CA GLN A 47 6.93 0.45 12.97
C GLN A 47 5.74 0.57 13.94
N PHE A 48 5.89 0.23 15.22
CA PHE A 48 4.84 0.42 16.23
C PHE A 48 4.76 1.86 16.75
N LEU A 49 5.84 2.65 16.65
CA LEU A 49 5.91 4.01 17.20
C LEU A 49 4.79 4.94 16.68
N PRO A 50 4.50 5.04 15.37
CA PRO A 50 3.44 5.90 14.87
C PRO A 50 2.08 5.56 15.48
N ASN A 51 1.79 4.28 15.67
CA ASN A 51 0.53 3.84 16.24
C ASN A 51 0.40 4.26 17.71
N ILE A 52 1.47 4.16 18.48
CA ILE A 52 1.50 4.58 19.89
C ILE A 52 1.36 6.10 20.01
N ILE A 53 2.08 6.87 19.18
CA ILE A 53 2.04 8.33 19.19
C ILE A 53 0.63 8.80 18.81
N VAL A 54 0.11 8.31 17.70
CA VAL A 54 -1.22 8.70 17.21
C VAL A 54 -2.31 8.30 18.19
N SER A 55 -2.23 7.12 18.82
CA SER A 55 -3.18 6.70 19.85
C SER A 55 -3.19 7.65 21.04
N ARG A 56 -2.02 8.04 21.55
CA ARG A 56 -1.93 9.00 22.66
C ARG A 56 -2.46 10.39 22.30
N MET A 57 -2.24 10.82 21.05
CA MET A 57 -2.78 12.10 20.57
C MET A 57 -4.31 12.05 20.47
N VAL A 58 -4.87 10.95 19.96
CA VAL A 58 -6.32 10.74 19.92
C VAL A 58 -6.92 10.76 21.33
N ASP A 59 -6.30 10.06 22.27
CA ASP A 59 -6.75 10.02 23.67
C ASP A 59 -6.76 11.40 24.35
N LYS A 60 -5.87 12.28 23.91
CA LYS A 60 -5.77 13.66 24.43
C LYS A 60 -6.76 14.61 23.74
N GLU A 61 -6.97 14.45 22.44
CA GLU A 61 -7.85 15.32 21.65
C GLU A 61 -9.34 14.95 21.82
N PHE A 62 -9.62 13.66 22.10
CA PHE A 62 -10.99 13.11 22.23
C PHE A 62 -11.19 12.39 23.57
N PRO A 63 -11.19 13.10 24.71
CA PRO A 63 -11.28 12.47 26.04
C PRO A 63 -12.61 11.73 26.25
N TYR A 64 -13.70 12.12 25.57
CA TYR A 64 -15.00 11.47 25.65
C TYR A 64 -14.96 9.99 25.22
N LEU A 65 -13.98 9.56 24.43
CA LEU A 65 -13.84 8.17 24.03
C LEU A 65 -13.50 7.23 25.18
N LYS A 66 -12.91 7.76 26.27
CA LYS A 66 -12.62 6.99 27.48
C LYS A 66 -13.86 6.83 28.38
N GLU A 67 -14.81 7.76 28.25
CA GLU A 67 -16.04 7.79 29.02
C GLU A 67 -17.13 6.94 28.37
N CYS A 68 -17.12 6.83 27.02
CA CYS A 68 -18.06 5.97 26.30
C CYS A 68 -17.72 4.50 26.49
N ARG A 69 -18.27 3.90 27.54
CA ARG A 69 -18.19 2.45 27.81
C ARG A 69 -19.43 1.66 27.36
N GLU A 70 -20.42 2.36 26.84
CA GLU A 70 -21.63 1.70 26.35
C GLU A 70 -21.32 0.90 25.10
N LEU A 71 -21.57 -0.40 25.18
CA LEU A 71 -21.47 -1.28 24.01
C LEU A 71 -22.71 -1.07 23.14
N PRO A 72 -22.54 -1.01 21.82
CA PRO A 72 -23.68 -0.94 20.90
C PRO A 72 -24.62 -2.13 21.09
N GLU A 73 -25.87 -1.92 20.72
CA GLU A 73 -26.90 -2.98 20.80
C GLU A 73 -26.43 -4.26 20.10
N LYS A 74 -26.96 -5.41 20.56
CA LYS A 74 -26.54 -6.73 20.06
C LYS A 74 -26.67 -6.88 18.55
N GLU A 75 -27.71 -6.28 17.94
CA GLU A 75 -27.90 -6.31 16.48
C GLU A 75 -26.84 -5.53 15.74
N GLU A 76 -26.57 -4.31 16.18
CA GLU A 76 -25.53 -3.45 15.59
C GLU A 76 -24.15 -4.07 15.75
N ARG A 77 -23.83 -4.61 16.92
CA ARG A 77 -22.59 -5.34 17.18
C ARG A 77 -22.41 -6.54 16.27
N ASN A 78 -23.47 -7.34 16.07
CA ASN A 78 -23.41 -8.48 15.15
C ASN A 78 -23.22 -8.05 13.70
N GLY A 79 -23.84 -6.96 13.28
CA GLY A 79 -23.60 -6.33 11.97
C GLY A 79 -22.15 -5.91 11.78
N ILE A 80 -21.58 -5.24 12.78
CA ILE A 80 -20.17 -4.83 12.79
C ILE A 80 -19.24 -6.06 12.71
N LEU A 81 -19.48 -7.09 13.52
CA LEU A 81 -18.67 -8.31 13.52
C LEU A 81 -18.75 -9.06 12.19
N LYS A 82 -19.92 -9.12 11.57
CA LYS A 82 -20.10 -9.71 10.23
C LYS A 82 -19.30 -8.94 9.17
N ASN A 83 -19.34 -7.61 9.21
CA ASN A 83 -18.57 -6.76 8.29
C ASN A 83 -17.06 -6.92 8.52
N ILE A 84 -16.60 -6.97 9.79
CA ILE A 84 -15.19 -7.23 10.11
C ILE A 84 -14.77 -8.60 9.56
N GLY A 85 -15.60 -9.64 9.74
CA GLY A 85 -15.34 -10.97 9.19
C GLY A 85 -15.19 -10.96 7.68
N ALA A 86 -16.11 -10.33 6.96
CA ALA A 86 -16.05 -10.18 5.51
C ALA A 86 -14.80 -9.42 5.04
N MET A 87 -14.47 -8.29 5.68
CA MET A 87 -13.28 -7.51 5.38
C MET A 87 -11.99 -8.29 5.67
N SER A 88 -11.96 -9.07 6.75
CA SER A 88 -10.82 -9.92 7.11
C SER A 88 -10.59 -11.01 6.08
N MET A 89 -11.64 -11.68 5.61
CA MET A 89 -11.56 -12.68 4.54
C MET A 89 -11.03 -12.05 3.23
N HIS A 90 -11.55 -10.89 2.86
CA HIS A 90 -11.05 -10.14 1.70
C HIS A 90 -9.57 -9.78 1.84
N LYS A 91 -9.15 -9.35 3.03
CA LYS A 91 -7.75 -9.04 3.31
C LYS A 91 -6.85 -10.26 3.23
N LEU A 92 -7.28 -11.39 3.77
CA LEU A 92 -6.56 -12.67 3.67
C LEU A 92 -6.40 -13.11 2.21
N ALA A 93 -7.48 -13.06 1.43
CA ALA A 93 -7.43 -13.38 -0.01
C ALA A 93 -6.42 -12.49 -0.74
N THR A 94 -6.42 -11.17 -0.47
CA THR A 94 -5.47 -10.24 -1.08
C THR A 94 -4.02 -10.57 -0.71
N VAL A 95 -3.75 -10.95 0.55
CA VAL A 95 -2.40 -11.33 1.00
C VAL A 95 -1.95 -12.63 0.32
N ILE A 96 -2.83 -13.61 0.22
CA ILE A 96 -2.53 -14.89 -0.46
C ILE A 96 -2.20 -14.62 -1.92
N VAL A 97 -3.07 -13.95 -2.66
CA VAL A 97 -2.87 -13.65 -4.09
C VAL A 97 -1.55 -12.91 -4.31
N ARG A 98 -1.27 -11.86 -3.53
CA ARG A 98 -0.04 -11.05 -3.70
C ARG A 98 1.26 -11.78 -3.40
N ASN A 99 1.24 -12.83 -2.59
CA ASN A 99 2.45 -13.57 -2.21
C ASN A 99 2.58 -14.91 -2.92
N THR A 100 1.54 -15.38 -3.58
CA THR A 100 1.53 -16.68 -4.27
C THR A 100 2.64 -16.75 -5.33
N ASP A 101 2.83 -15.69 -6.10
CA ASP A 101 3.87 -15.64 -7.14
C ASP A 101 5.26 -15.91 -6.57
N SER A 102 5.61 -15.21 -5.49
CA SER A 102 6.91 -15.39 -4.83
C SER A 102 7.08 -16.78 -4.23
N LEU A 103 6.01 -17.36 -3.68
CA LEU A 103 6.03 -18.73 -3.15
C LEU A 103 6.20 -19.77 -4.26
N LEU A 104 5.47 -19.64 -5.37
CA LEU A 104 5.61 -20.52 -6.52
C LEU A 104 7.00 -20.39 -7.14
N MET A 105 7.47 -19.18 -7.37
CA MET A 105 8.81 -18.96 -7.93
C MET A 105 9.91 -19.54 -7.02
N SER A 106 9.82 -19.36 -5.70
CA SER A 106 10.81 -19.92 -4.77
C SER A 106 10.81 -21.45 -4.77
N SER A 107 9.64 -22.06 -4.91
CA SER A 107 9.47 -23.52 -4.86
C SER A 107 9.89 -24.22 -6.15
N PHE A 108 9.60 -23.63 -7.32
CA PHE A 108 9.82 -24.26 -8.62
C PHE A 108 11.10 -23.80 -9.33
N ILE A 109 11.52 -22.55 -9.15
CA ILE A 109 12.63 -21.97 -9.90
C ILE A 109 13.84 -21.70 -9.00
N GLY A 110 13.58 -21.31 -7.75
CA GLY A 110 14.62 -21.06 -6.74
C GLY A 110 14.64 -19.64 -6.22
N LEU A 111 15.29 -19.49 -5.07
CA LEU A 111 15.30 -18.23 -4.31
C LEU A 111 16.02 -17.07 -5.03
N ALA A 112 17.04 -17.39 -5.84
CA ALA A 112 17.77 -16.39 -6.61
C ALA A 112 16.85 -15.64 -7.59
N THR A 113 15.96 -16.35 -8.28
CA THR A 113 14.99 -15.77 -9.20
C THR A 113 13.97 -14.89 -8.47
N VAL A 114 13.56 -15.27 -7.26
CA VAL A 114 12.70 -14.41 -6.41
C VAL A 114 13.42 -13.10 -6.06
N GLY A 115 14.73 -13.16 -5.79
CA GLY A 115 15.55 -11.98 -5.57
C GLY A 115 15.54 -11.03 -6.78
N LEU A 116 15.75 -11.54 -7.98
CA LEU A 116 15.65 -10.77 -9.22
C LEU A 116 14.25 -10.16 -9.40
N TYR A 117 13.21 -10.97 -9.25
CA TYR A 117 11.80 -10.54 -9.36
C TYR A 117 11.44 -9.46 -8.35
N SER A 118 12.01 -9.51 -7.14
CA SER A 118 11.73 -8.52 -6.11
C SER A 118 12.15 -7.10 -6.50
N ASN A 119 13.20 -6.94 -7.31
CA ASN A 119 13.63 -5.64 -7.84
C ASN A 119 12.57 -5.04 -8.78
N TYR A 120 11.98 -5.87 -9.65
CA TYR A 120 10.87 -5.47 -10.51
C TYR A 120 9.62 -5.12 -9.69
N ARG A 121 9.28 -5.98 -8.72
CA ARG A 121 8.15 -5.74 -7.80
C ARG A 121 8.31 -4.44 -7.00
N LEU A 122 9.52 -4.06 -6.63
CA LEU A 122 9.78 -2.81 -5.91
C LEU A 122 9.36 -1.60 -6.75
N VAL A 123 9.74 -1.57 -8.03
CA VAL A 123 9.34 -0.50 -8.97
C VAL A 123 7.83 -0.49 -9.19
N LEU A 124 7.22 -1.66 -9.45
CA LEU A 124 5.78 -1.78 -9.63
C LEU A 124 5.00 -1.33 -8.39
N ASN A 125 5.46 -1.73 -7.20
CA ASN A 125 4.83 -1.30 -5.94
C ASN A 125 4.93 0.21 -5.73
N ALA A 126 6.04 0.84 -6.10
CA ALA A 126 6.19 2.30 -6.03
C ALA A 126 5.18 3.00 -6.95
N LEU A 127 5.04 2.54 -8.19
CA LEU A 127 4.06 3.06 -9.15
C LEU A 127 2.63 2.82 -8.67
N ASN A 128 2.29 1.60 -8.25
CA ASN A 128 0.98 1.30 -7.68
C ASN A 128 0.64 2.17 -6.47
N ASN A 129 1.60 2.44 -5.60
CA ASN A 129 1.40 3.34 -4.45
C ASN A 129 1.10 4.78 -4.90
N LEU A 130 1.76 5.27 -5.96
CA LEU A 130 1.44 6.58 -6.54
C LEU A 130 0.03 6.58 -7.13
N LEU A 131 -0.33 5.60 -7.95
CA LEU A 131 -1.66 5.47 -8.55
C LEU A 131 -2.76 5.41 -7.48
N ASN A 132 -2.56 4.62 -6.42
CA ASN A 132 -3.49 4.53 -5.30
C ASN A 132 -3.64 5.85 -4.54
N LYS A 133 -2.59 6.66 -4.42
CA LYS A 133 -2.69 7.99 -3.81
C LYS A 133 -3.54 8.93 -4.67
N PHE A 134 -3.37 8.90 -5.99
CA PHE A 134 -4.24 9.65 -6.90
C PHE A 134 -5.69 9.19 -6.78
N ALA A 135 -5.97 7.90 -6.88
CA ALA A 135 -7.32 7.36 -6.73
C ALA A 135 -7.97 7.74 -5.39
N THR A 136 -7.20 7.68 -4.30
CA THR A 136 -7.68 8.06 -2.97
C THR A 136 -7.98 9.56 -2.85
N ALA A 137 -7.21 10.42 -3.51
CA ALA A 137 -7.46 11.87 -3.52
C ALA A 137 -8.81 12.22 -4.16
N PHE A 138 -9.23 11.49 -5.20
CA PHE A 138 -10.54 11.68 -5.84
C PHE A 138 -11.68 11.01 -5.08
N SER A 139 -11.41 9.96 -4.30
CA SER A 139 -12.43 9.15 -3.61
C SER A 139 -13.35 9.99 -2.70
N GLY A 140 -12.80 10.97 -1.98
CA GLY A 140 -13.58 11.86 -1.11
C GLY A 140 -14.56 12.73 -1.88
N SER A 141 -14.12 13.31 -3.00
CA SER A 141 -14.95 14.18 -3.85
C SER A 141 -16.05 13.38 -4.55
N VAL A 142 -15.71 12.19 -5.06
CA VAL A 142 -16.67 11.28 -5.70
C VAL A 142 -17.70 10.77 -4.70
N GLY A 143 -17.28 10.45 -3.47
CA GLY A 143 -18.19 10.04 -2.40
C GLY A 143 -19.21 11.12 -2.04
N ASN A 144 -18.78 12.37 -1.90
CA ASN A 144 -19.69 13.50 -1.67
C ASN A 144 -20.62 13.74 -2.87
N PHE A 145 -20.10 13.64 -4.07
CA PHE A 145 -20.89 13.79 -5.30
C PHE A 145 -21.95 12.70 -5.41
N ALA A 146 -21.60 11.45 -5.07
CA ALA A 146 -22.52 10.31 -5.06
C ALA A 146 -23.66 10.45 -4.05
N ALA A 147 -23.42 11.20 -2.95
CA ALA A 147 -24.44 11.43 -1.92
C ALA A 147 -25.43 12.54 -2.28
N LEU A 148 -25.07 13.45 -3.17
CA LEU A 148 -25.82 14.69 -3.45
C LEU A 148 -26.46 14.73 -4.83
N GLU A 149 -26.00 13.92 -5.79
CA GLU A 149 -26.37 14.02 -7.20
C GLU A 149 -27.15 12.80 -7.72
N ASN A 150 -27.84 13.00 -8.86
CA ASN A 150 -28.60 11.97 -9.55
C ASN A 150 -27.71 10.91 -10.18
N SER A 151 -28.23 9.69 -10.28
CA SER A 151 -27.58 8.49 -10.83
C SER A 151 -26.93 8.72 -12.20
N ASP A 152 -27.54 9.50 -13.10
CA ASP A 152 -27.03 9.75 -14.45
C ASP A 152 -25.76 10.61 -14.46
N ARG A 153 -25.68 11.60 -13.57
CA ARG A 153 -24.48 12.42 -13.39
C ARG A 153 -23.34 11.63 -12.75
N LEU A 154 -23.67 10.81 -11.77
CA LEU A 154 -22.70 9.91 -11.13
C LEU A 154 -22.09 8.93 -12.14
N TYR A 155 -22.93 8.35 -13.01
CA TYR A 155 -22.47 7.45 -14.07
C TYR A 155 -21.53 8.13 -15.08
N ARG A 156 -21.79 9.40 -15.39
CA ARG A 156 -20.91 10.18 -16.28
C ARG A 156 -19.54 10.41 -15.65
N VAL A 157 -19.51 10.85 -14.38
CA VAL A 157 -18.26 11.04 -13.64
C VAL A 157 -17.48 9.72 -13.52
N TYR A 158 -18.17 8.61 -13.25
CA TYR A 158 -17.55 7.29 -13.23
C TYR A 158 -16.87 6.95 -14.58
N LYS A 159 -17.54 7.15 -15.70
CA LYS A 159 -16.97 6.93 -17.04
C LYS A 159 -15.74 7.81 -17.33
N GLU A 160 -15.79 9.06 -16.93
CA GLU A 160 -14.67 9.99 -17.11
C GLU A 160 -13.46 9.54 -16.29
N MET A 161 -13.68 9.10 -15.04
CA MET A 161 -12.62 8.59 -14.20
C MET A 161 -12.05 7.26 -14.71
N ASP A 162 -12.91 6.34 -15.13
CA ASP A 162 -12.51 5.06 -15.72
C ASP A 162 -11.63 5.29 -16.96
N PHE A 163 -12.03 6.19 -17.83
CA PHE A 163 -11.24 6.59 -18.99
C PHE A 163 -9.87 7.19 -18.62
N LEU A 164 -9.82 8.06 -17.60
CA LEU A 164 -8.56 8.63 -17.11
C LEU A 164 -7.62 7.55 -16.56
N PHE A 165 -8.14 6.62 -15.77
CA PHE A 165 -7.35 5.50 -15.25
C PHE A 165 -6.88 4.57 -16.36
N PHE A 166 -7.72 4.30 -17.35
CA PHE A 166 -7.35 3.52 -18.53
C PHE A 166 -6.18 4.16 -19.28
N VAL A 167 -6.28 5.46 -19.63
CA VAL A 167 -5.23 6.18 -20.33
C VAL A 167 -3.93 6.21 -19.53
N GLN A 168 -4.03 6.45 -18.22
CA GLN A 168 -2.87 6.46 -17.32
C GLN A 168 -2.20 5.08 -17.24
N SER A 169 -2.98 4.01 -17.10
CA SER A 169 -2.46 2.63 -17.08
C SER A 169 -1.79 2.27 -18.40
N ALA A 170 -2.42 2.58 -19.53
CA ALA A 170 -1.88 2.32 -20.86
C ALA A 170 -0.55 3.06 -21.08
N TYR A 171 -0.46 4.33 -20.67
CA TYR A 171 0.76 5.12 -20.76
C TYR A 171 1.90 4.54 -19.90
N LEU A 172 1.60 4.18 -18.65
CA LEU A 172 2.59 3.59 -17.74
C LEU A 172 3.04 2.21 -18.21
N THR A 173 2.13 1.39 -18.69
CA THR A 173 2.44 0.06 -19.25
C THR A 173 3.37 0.17 -20.46
N GLY A 174 3.07 1.07 -21.41
CA GLY A 174 3.94 1.34 -22.55
C GLY A 174 5.32 1.86 -22.15
N GLY A 175 5.37 2.77 -21.17
CA GLY A 175 6.62 3.28 -20.60
C GLY A 175 7.43 2.19 -19.90
N LEU A 176 6.79 1.34 -19.09
CA LEU A 176 7.44 0.22 -18.43
C LEU A 176 8.00 -0.80 -19.44
N MET A 177 7.27 -1.13 -20.49
CA MET A 177 7.76 -2.06 -21.52
C MET A 177 9.10 -1.59 -22.14
N MET A 178 9.29 -0.30 -22.32
CA MET A 178 10.51 0.25 -22.91
C MET A 178 11.61 0.49 -21.87
N LEU A 179 11.25 0.98 -20.69
CA LEU A 179 12.20 1.53 -19.73
C LEU A 179 12.52 0.59 -18.55
N PHE A 180 11.80 -0.52 -18.39
CA PHE A 180 11.94 -1.34 -17.20
C PHE A 180 13.34 -1.95 -17.07
N ASN A 181 13.84 -2.66 -18.10
CA ASN A 181 15.18 -3.21 -18.07
C ASN A 181 16.27 -2.13 -17.97
N PRO A 182 16.26 -1.02 -18.74
CA PRO A 182 17.16 0.09 -18.53
C PRO A 182 17.14 0.65 -17.10
N LEU A 183 15.97 0.75 -16.48
CA LEU A 183 15.82 1.22 -15.10
C LEU A 183 16.42 0.24 -14.08
N ILE A 184 16.15 -1.06 -14.25
CA ILE A 184 16.73 -2.11 -13.38
C ILE A 184 18.24 -2.15 -13.55
N ALA A 185 18.75 -2.07 -14.77
CA ALA A 185 20.18 -2.03 -15.04
C ALA A 185 20.87 -0.82 -14.39
N LEU A 186 20.20 0.34 -14.40
CA LEU A 186 20.71 1.56 -13.79
C LEU A 186 20.74 1.49 -12.25
N LEU A 187 19.69 0.92 -11.64
CA LEU A 187 19.53 0.89 -10.18
C LEU A 187 20.27 -0.26 -9.50
N PHE A 188 20.31 -1.43 -10.13
CA PHE A 188 20.79 -2.67 -9.51
C PHE A 188 21.95 -3.31 -10.30
N GLY A 189 22.11 -3.00 -11.55
CA GLY A 189 23.11 -3.58 -12.45
C GLY A 189 22.49 -4.46 -13.55
N GLY A 190 23.21 -4.58 -14.68
CA GLY A 190 22.72 -5.31 -15.85
C GLY A 190 22.53 -6.83 -15.63
N GLU A 191 23.22 -7.39 -14.65
CA GLU A 191 23.11 -8.81 -14.24
C GLU A 191 21.76 -9.15 -13.58
N TYR A 192 21.01 -8.13 -13.11
CA TYR A 192 19.70 -8.30 -12.49
C TYR A 192 18.54 -8.17 -13.48
N CYS A 193 18.82 -8.05 -14.78
CA CYS A 193 17.80 -7.93 -15.81
C CYS A 193 17.23 -9.27 -16.25
N PHE A 194 15.91 -9.33 -16.33
CA PHE A 194 15.22 -10.47 -16.96
C PHE A 194 15.22 -10.37 -18.50
N PRO A 195 15.07 -11.52 -19.20
CA PRO A 195 14.78 -11.53 -20.63
C PRO A 195 13.50 -10.71 -20.92
N MET A 196 13.45 -10.06 -22.07
CA MET A 196 12.34 -9.16 -22.43
C MET A 196 10.97 -9.87 -22.41
N THR A 197 10.93 -11.14 -22.75
CA THR A 197 9.70 -11.97 -22.66
C THR A 197 9.12 -12.03 -21.24
N THR A 198 9.99 -12.19 -20.24
CA THR A 198 9.58 -12.19 -18.83
C THR A 198 9.11 -10.79 -18.40
N VAL A 199 9.80 -9.75 -18.86
CA VAL A 199 9.41 -8.35 -18.57
C VAL A 199 8.02 -8.04 -19.13
N VAL A 200 7.71 -8.47 -20.35
CA VAL A 200 6.39 -8.30 -20.96
C VAL A 200 5.30 -8.96 -20.11
N ILE A 201 5.53 -10.17 -19.60
CA ILE A 201 4.58 -10.86 -18.72
C ILE A 201 4.36 -10.07 -17.43
N ILE A 202 5.44 -9.63 -16.78
CA ILE A 202 5.38 -8.84 -15.53
C ILE A 202 4.62 -7.51 -15.74
N VAL A 203 4.87 -6.85 -16.86
CA VAL A 203 4.21 -5.58 -17.19
C VAL A 203 2.74 -5.78 -17.57
N THR A 204 2.39 -6.93 -18.19
CA THR A 204 0.99 -7.27 -18.49
C THR A 204 0.20 -7.52 -17.21
N GLU A 205 0.81 -8.06 -16.16
CA GLU A 205 0.18 -8.20 -14.82
C GLU A 205 -0.12 -6.83 -14.18
N PHE A 206 0.70 -5.82 -14.49
CA PHE A 206 0.50 -4.48 -13.96
C PHE A 206 -0.70 -3.74 -14.58
N TYR A 207 -1.00 -3.99 -15.87
CA TYR A 207 -2.12 -3.40 -16.60
C TYR A 207 -3.47 -3.96 -16.13
#